data_f96183995cf1bf60fa6c62c45b322c13
#
_entry.id   f96183995cf1bf60fa6c62c45b322c13
#
_cell.length_a   1.000
_cell.length_b   1.000
_cell.length_c   1.000
_cell.angle_alpha   90.00
_cell.angle_beta   90.00
_cell.angle_gamma   90.00
#
_symmetry.space_group_name_H-M   'P 1'
#
loop_
_entity.id
_entity.type
_entity.pdbx_description
1 polymer ?
#
loop_
_entity_poly.entity_id
_entity_poly.type
_entity_poly.pdbx_seq_one_letter_code
_entity_poly.pdbx_strand_id
1 'polypeptide(L)'
;MKKQRKWLIDVGVVGLEKEYLFHGSPIRVDKLIPSQACDVEYTEGCQYAVYATTNKIMAILFSMGCIEAGNHAERIMMPEYGEKMLFRNCHPNYNGKGYVYYLDKRRFVHAMGSQWVCYEEIVPDFIEEIDVNDYLDYCIIEK
;
A
#
# COMPACT_ATOMS: atom_id res chain seq x y z
N MET A 1 22.48 -6.90 2.94
CA MET A 1 22.21 -6.88 3.16
C MET A 1 21.82 -6.79 3.17
N LYS A 2 22.10 -6.76 3.21
CA LYS A 2 21.87 -6.51 3.49
C LYS A 2 21.90 -6.14 3.59
N LYS A 3 22.23 -6.02 3.55
CA LYS A 3 22.24 -5.54 3.88
C LYS A 3 22.35 -5.11 4.22
N GLN A 4 22.52 -4.90 4.32
CA GLN A 4 22.55 -4.51 4.91
C GLN A 4 22.63 -4.30 5.49
N ARG A 5 22.93 -4.26 5.61
CA ARG A 5 23.13 -4.16 6.49
C ARG A 5 23.88 -4.06 6.95
N LYS A 6 24.30 -3.78 6.93
CA LYS A 6 24.76 -3.78 7.50
C LYS A 6 25.31 -3.10 7.84
N TRP A 7 25.53 -2.56 7.87
CA TRP A 7 25.74 -1.95 8.41
C TRP A 7 25.95 -1.31 8.97
N LEU A 8 25.90 -0.91 9.30
CA LEU A 8 25.87 -0.42 10.03
C LEU A 8 26.38 -0.33 10.80
N ILE A 9 26.92 -0.56 10.92
CA ILE A 9 27.11 -0.54 11.72
C ILE A 9 27.90 -0.14 12.12
N ASP A 10 28.58 0.10 12.20
CA ASP A 10 28.95 0.44 12.74
C ASP A 10 28.98 1.16 13.32
N VAL A 11 29.53 1.16 13.14
CA VAL A 11 29.20 1.66 14.05
C VAL A 11 28.51 2.69 14.49
N GLY A 12 28.46 2.93 14.86
CA GLY A 12 28.06 3.87 15.79
C GLY A 12 26.67 4.38 15.68
N VAL A 13 26.03 4.04 14.71
CA VAL A 13 24.67 4.50 14.44
C VAL A 13 23.70 3.35 14.54
N VAL A 14 23.96 2.51 15.46
CA VAL A 14 23.11 1.37 15.73
C VAL A 14 21.70 1.83 16.06
N GLY A 15 20.71 1.17 15.47
CA GLY A 15 19.32 1.44 15.78
C GLY A 15 18.71 2.62 15.07
N LEU A 16 19.42 3.18 14.13
CA LEU A 16 18.91 4.35 13.40
C LEU A 16 18.29 3.99 12.05
N GLU A 17 17.99 2.73 11.83
CA GLU A 17 17.28 2.33 10.62
C GLU A 17 15.89 2.93 10.64
N LYS A 18 15.47 3.45 9.49
CA LYS A 18 14.13 3.99 9.35
C LYS A 18 13.12 2.87 9.27
N GLU A 19 11.99 3.10 9.89
CA GLU A 19 10.84 2.25 9.66
C GLU A 19 10.00 2.86 8.58
N TYR A 20 9.48 2.01 7.70
CA TYR A 20 8.68 2.45 6.58
C TYR A 20 7.26 1.94 6.68
N LEU A 21 6.35 2.77 6.22
CA LEU A 21 5.00 2.36 5.89
C LEU A 21 4.89 2.33 4.38
N PHE A 22 3.90 1.63 3.88
CA PHE A 22 3.75 1.37 2.45
C PHE A 22 2.42 1.88 1.95
N HIS A 23 2.45 2.49 0.78
CA HIS A 23 1.24 2.96 0.10
C HIS A 23 1.28 2.42 -1.32
N GLY A 24 0.21 1.77 -1.76
CA GLY A 24 0.12 1.22 -3.11
C GLY A 24 -0.77 2.06 -3.99
N SER A 25 -0.33 2.28 -5.23
CA SER A 25 -1.12 3.01 -6.21
C SER A 25 -0.79 2.51 -7.61
N PRO A 26 -1.76 2.46 -8.52
CA PRO A 26 -1.47 2.13 -9.91
C PRO A 26 -0.81 3.27 -10.66
N ILE A 27 -0.71 4.43 -10.05
CA ILE A 27 -0.19 5.65 -10.69
C ILE A 27 1.09 6.07 -9.99
N ARG A 28 2.11 6.44 -10.78
CA ARG A 28 3.36 6.93 -10.24
C ARG A 28 3.33 8.45 -10.14
N VAL A 29 3.59 8.94 -8.94
CA VAL A 29 3.70 10.38 -8.68
C VAL A 29 4.94 10.65 -7.85
N ASP A 30 5.42 11.89 -7.87
CA ASP A 30 6.63 12.26 -7.12
C ASP A 30 6.35 12.50 -5.65
N LYS A 31 5.11 12.84 -5.30
CA LYS A 31 4.72 13.02 -3.90
C LYS A 31 3.27 12.61 -3.75
N LEU A 32 2.93 12.20 -2.55
CA LEU A 32 1.56 11.82 -2.22
C LEU A 32 0.86 12.97 -1.53
N ILE A 33 -0.38 13.18 -1.91
CA ILE A 33 -1.20 14.31 -1.43
C ILE A 33 -2.41 13.73 -0.71
N PRO A 34 -2.78 14.28 0.45
CA PRO A 34 -3.98 13.81 1.14
C PRO A 34 -5.20 13.83 0.24
N SER A 35 -6.01 12.80 0.34
CA SER A 35 -7.25 12.71 -0.41
C SER A 35 -8.30 12.05 0.47
N GLN A 36 -9.56 12.21 0.08
CA GLN A 36 -10.67 11.62 0.83
C GLN A 36 -10.75 10.14 0.53
N ALA A 37 -10.64 9.32 1.59
CA ALA A 37 -10.92 7.90 1.51
C ALA A 37 -12.27 7.63 2.13
N CYS A 38 -12.86 6.48 1.85
CA CYS A 38 -14.14 6.11 2.45
C CYS A 38 -14.18 4.62 2.72
N ASP A 39 -14.33 4.28 4.00
CA ASP A 39 -14.55 2.92 4.46
C ASP A 39 -15.92 2.92 5.11
N VAL A 40 -16.85 2.14 4.56
CA VAL A 40 -18.24 2.18 5.02
C VAL A 40 -18.42 1.63 6.42
N GLU A 41 -17.44 0.91 6.95
CA GLU A 41 -17.56 0.29 8.26
C GLU A 41 -16.89 1.07 9.39
N TYR A 42 -15.85 1.87 9.06
CA TYR A 42 -15.05 2.51 10.10
C TYR A 42 -14.76 3.96 9.73
N THR A 43 -15.06 4.87 10.66
CA THR A 43 -14.78 6.30 10.45
C THR A 43 -13.31 6.58 10.24
N GLU A 44 -12.43 5.80 10.90
CA GLU A 44 -10.99 5.97 10.76
C GLU A 44 -10.53 5.74 9.34
N GLY A 45 -11.30 4.99 8.54
CA GLY A 45 -11.00 4.75 7.14
C GLY A 45 -11.55 5.80 6.20
N CYS A 46 -12.20 6.86 6.72
CA CYS A 46 -12.82 7.90 5.91
C CYS A 46 -12.21 9.26 6.17
N GLN A 47 -10.90 9.32 6.36
CA GLN A 47 -10.21 10.57 6.63
C GLN A 47 -9.65 11.18 5.36
N TYR A 48 -9.49 12.50 5.38
CA TYR A 48 -8.82 13.24 4.30
C TYR A 48 -7.32 13.19 4.61
N ALA A 49 -6.61 12.22 4.04
CA ALA A 49 -5.25 11.91 4.44
C ALA A 49 -4.54 11.08 3.39
N VAL A 50 -3.24 10.94 3.56
CA VAL A 50 -2.46 9.91 2.86
C VAL A 50 -2.51 8.67 3.75
N TYR A 51 -3.02 7.58 3.23
CA TYR A 51 -3.09 6.31 3.95
C TYR A 51 -1.89 5.44 3.62
N ALA A 52 -1.38 4.75 4.63
CA ALA A 52 -0.29 3.80 4.45
C ALA A 52 -0.50 2.63 5.40
N THR A 53 0.21 1.55 5.15
CA THR A 53 0.06 0.33 5.91
C THR A 53 1.42 -0.23 6.30
N THR A 54 1.45 -0.96 7.42
CA THR A 54 2.63 -1.73 7.80
C THR A 54 2.76 -3.00 6.96
N ASN A 55 1.70 -3.41 6.27
CA ASN A 55 1.65 -4.66 5.52
C ASN A 55 1.97 -4.40 4.05
N LYS A 56 3.19 -4.74 3.64
CA LYS A 56 3.65 -4.47 2.27
C LYS A 56 2.82 -5.22 1.23
N ILE A 57 2.41 -6.46 1.52
CA ILE A 57 1.60 -7.21 0.57
C ILE A 57 0.27 -6.51 0.32
N MET A 58 -0.35 -5.95 1.36
CA MET A 58 -1.58 -5.18 1.18
C MET A 58 -1.34 -3.99 0.25
N ALA A 59 -0.23 -3.28 0.44
CA ALA A 59 0.10 -2.15 -0.44
C ALA A 59 0.30 -2.61 -1.88
N ILE A 60 0.99 -3.74 -2.08
CA ILE A 60 1.18 -4.29 -3.41
C ILE A 60 -0.18 -4.59 -4.06
N LEU A 61 -1.09 -5.21 -3.31
CA LEU A 61 -2.39 -5.56 -3.87
C LEU A 61 -3.21 -4.33 -4.25
N PHE A 62 -3.14 -3.27 -3.45
CA PHE A 62 -3.81 -2.02 -3.81
C PHE A 62 -3.15 -1.35 -5.01
N SER A 63 -1.86 -1.60 -5.26
CA SER A 63 -1.16 -1.01 -6.40
C SER A 63 -1.54 -1.66 -7.72
N MET A 64 -2.24 -2.81 -7.70
CA MET A 64 -2.55 -3.55 -8.92
C MET A 64 -3.70 -2.94 -9.72
N GLY A 65 -4.30 -1.88 -9.21
CA GLY A 65 -5.37 -1.19 -9.90
C GLY A 65 -6.72 -1.87 -9.73
N CYS A 66 -7.72 -1.27 -10.33
CA CYS A 66 -9.07 -1.80 -10.31
C CYS A 66 -9.73 -1.42 -11.62
N ILE A 67 -9.73 -2.36 -12.57
CA ILE A 67 -10.34 -2.14 -13.87
C ILE A 67 -11.78 -2.63 -13.76
N GLU A 68 -12.71 -1.72 -13.88
CA GLU A 68 -14.13 -2.03 -13.71
C GLU A 68 -14.64 -2.88 -14.85
N ALA A 69 -15.41 -3.91 -14.49
CA ALA A 69 -16.01 -4.82 -15.46
C ALA A 69 -17.51 -4.92 -15.22
N GLY A 70 -18.10 -4.00 -14.49
CA GLY A 70 -19.52 -3.98 -14.16
C GLY A 70 -19.79 -2.89 -13.16
N ASN A 71 -21.02 -2.84 -12.68
CA ASN A 71 -21.40 -1.87 -11.66
C ASN A 71 -20.93 -2.33 -10.29
N HIS A 72 -20.68 -1.38 -9.41
CA HIS A 72 -20.31 -1.65 -8.01
C HIS A 72 -19.01 -2.45 -7.89
N ALA A 73 -17.97 -1.96 -8.56
CA ALA A 73 -16.64 -2.57 -8.44
C ALA A 73 -16.13 -2.44 -7.01
N GLU A 74 -15.60 -3.54 -6.48
CA GLU A 74 -15.10 -3.58 -5.11
C GLU A 74 -13.80 -4.36 -5.04
N ARG A 75 -12.92 -3.95 -4.12
CA ARG A 75 -11.74 -4.73 -3.75
C ARG A 75 -11.81 -4.95 -2.24
N ILE A 76 -11.72 -6.21 -1.84
CA ILE A 76 -11.90 -6.58 -0.45
C ILE A 76 -10.74 -7.46 -0.01
N MET A 77 -10.03 -7.05 1.04
CA MET A 77 -8.99 -7.89 1.62
C MET A 77 -9.66 -9.07 2.33
N MET A 78 -9.12 -10.25 2.10
CA MET A 78 -9.69 -11.51 2.58
C MET A 78 -8.67 -12.21 3.47
N PRO A 79 -8.50 -11.77 4.73
CA PRO A 79 -7.48 -12.34 5.61
C PRO A 79 -7.72 -13.83 5.91
N GLU A 80 -8.94 -14.31 5.80
CA GLU A 80 -9.25 -15.73 6.05
C GLU A 80 -8.66 -16.65 4.99
N TYR A 81 -8.25 -16.12 3.86
CA TYR A 81 -7.59 -16.89 2.80
C TYR A 81 -6.11 -16.54 2.68
N GLY A 82 -5.54 -15.99 3.77
CA GLY A 82 -4.20 -15.45 3.74
C GLY A 82 -4.26 -14.03 3.20
N GLU A 83 -3.14 -13.53 2.74
CA GLU A 83 -3.09 -12.15 2.26
C GLU A 83 -3.56 -12.09 0.81
N LYS A 84 -4.86 -12.25 0.62
CA LYS A 84 -5.47 -12.23 -0.71
C LYS A 84 -6.48 -11.11 -0.80
N MET A 85 -6.71 -10.65 -2.03
CA MET A 85 -7.68 -9.60 -2.31
C MET A 85 -8.73 -10.14 -3.27
N LEU A 86 -9.99 -9.95 -2.90
CA LEU A 86 -11.13 -10.28 -3.76
C LEU A 86 -11.43 -9.08 -4.64
N PHE A 87 -11.52 -9.33 -5.95
CA PHE A 87 -11.95 -8.35 -6.93
C PHE A 87 -13.35 -8.73 -7.36
N ARG A 88 -14.32 -7.86 -7.08
CA ARG A 88 -15.73 -8.09 -7.42
C ARG A 88 -16.16 -7.05 -8.43
N ASN A 89 -16.65 -7.50 -9.57
CA ASN A 89 -17.05 -6.63 -10.68
C ASN A 89 -15.89 -5.78 -11.18
N CYS A 90 -14.68 -6.29 -11.03
CA CYS A 90 -13.47 -5.63 -11.51
C CYS A 90 -12.34 -6.64 -11.53
N HIS A 91 -11.18 -6.20 -12.02
CA HIS A 91 -10.01 -7.06 -12.04
C HIS A 91 -8.76 -6.19 -11.96
N PRO A 92 -7.59 -6.80 -11.65
CA PRO A 92 -6.34 -6.06 -11.67
C PRO A 92 -6.01 -5.58 -13.08
N ASN A 93 -5.09 -4.62 -13.15
CA ASN A 93 -4.59 -4.12 -14.43
C ASN A 93 -3.59 -5.13 -15.00
N TYR A 94 -4.08 -6.20 -15.62
CA TYR A 94 -3.25 -7.26 -16.18
C TYR A 94 -2.20 -6.69 -17.12
N ASN A 95 -0.97 -7.22 -17.02
CA ASN A 95 0.17 -6.79 -17.83
C ASN A 95 0.64 -5.37 -17.54
N GLY A 96 0.09 -4.74 -16.50
CA GLY A 96 0.45 -3.38 -16.14
C GLY A 96 1.42 -3.32 -14.98
N LYS A 97 1.60 -2.12 -14.49
CA LYS A 97 2.51 -1.84 -13.39
C LYS A 97 1.75 -1.19 -12.24
N GLY A 98 2.23 -1.45 -11.05
CA GLY A 98 1.79 -0.72 -9.87
C GLY A 98 3.01 -0.14 -9.16
N TYR A 99 2.78 0.67 -8.14
CA TYR A 99 3.87 1.35 -7.43
C TYR A 99 3.61 1.27 -5.94
N VAL A 100 4.65 0.89 -5.20
CA VAL A 100 4.62 0.88 -3.74
C VAL A 100 5.57 1.95 -3.25
N TYR A 101 5.03 2.85 -2.47
CA TYR A 101 5.74 4.01 -1.94
C TYR A 101 6.22 3.71 -0.54
N TYR A 102 7.50 3.93 -0.29
CA TYR A 102 8.10 3.74 1.04
C TYR A 102 8.10 5.07 1.74
N LEU A 103 7.34 5.17 2.83
CA LEU A 103 7.07 6.42 3.51
C LEU A 103 7.61 6.37 4.94
N ASP A 104 8.24 7.44 5.37
CA ASP A 104 8.82 7.53 6.71
C ASP A 104 7.70 7.44 7.75
N LYS A 105 7.72 6.39 8.54
CA LYS A 105 6.67 6.13 9.53
C LYS A 105 6.51 7.27 10.54
N ARG A 106 7.58 8.02 10.80
CA ARG A 106 7.53 9.12 11.75
C ARG A 106 6.59 10.24 11.33
N ARG A 107 6.23 10.30 10.05
CA ARG A 107 5.32 11.31 9.53
C ARG A 107 3.85 10.93 9.72
N PHE A 108 3.59 9.76 10.25
CA PHE A 108 2.24 9.18 10.31
C PHE A 108 1.78 8.99 11.74
N VAL A 109 0.44 8.98 11.91
CA VAL A 109 -0.17 8.56 13.16
C VAL A 109 -0.99 7.31 12.91
N HIS A 110 -1.06 6.46 13.92
CA HIS A 110 -1.80 5.20 13.80
C HIS A 110 -3.29 5.49 13.74
N ALA A 111 -3.97 4.89 12.74
CA ALA A 111 -5.41 5.05 12.60
C ALA A 111 -6.14 3.81 13.13
N MET A 112 -5.89 2.66 12.51
CA MET A 112 -6.59 1.44 12.89
C MET A 112 -5.87 0.23 12.29
N GLY A 113 -5.66 -0.82 13.10
CA GLY A 113 -5.03 -2.04 12.62
C GLY A 113 -3.67 -1.76 12.01
N SER A 114 -3.48 -2.13 10.75
CA SER A 114 -2.24 -1.86 10.03
C SER A 114 -2.27 -0.52 9.30
N GLN A 115 -3.35 0.26 9.46
CA GLN A 115 -3.51 1.54 8.76
C GLN A 115 -2.97 2.71 9.55
N TRP A 116 -2.27 3.58 8.86
CA TRP A 116 -1.69 4.81 9.39
C TRP A 116 -2.01 5.94 8.45
N VAL A 117 -2.05 7.17 8.97
CA VAL A 117 -2.43 8.33 8.16
C VAL A 117 -1.45 9.47 8.36
N CYS A 118 -1.26 10.24 7.28
CA CYS A 118 -0.50 11.48 7.29
C CYS A 118 -1.41 12.56 6.70
N TYR A 119 -1.54 13.69 7.40
CA TYR A 119 -2.46 14.74 6.97
C TYR A 119 -1.80 15.78 6.08
N GLU A 120 -0.54 15.59 5.75
CA GLU A 120 0.25 16.51 4.94
C GLU A 120 0.77 15.79 3.70
N GLU A 121 1.18 16.58 2.71
CA GLU A 121 1.90 16.02 1.57
C GLU A 121 3.16 15.33 2.05
N ILE A 122 3.53 14.22 1.40
CA ILE A 122 4.71 13.48 1.78
C ILE A 122 5.45 13.00 0.54
N VAL A 123 6.77 13.22 0.54
CA VAL A 123 7.65 12.74 -0.52
C VAL A 123 8.16 11.37 -0.08
N PRO A 124 7.97 10.33 -0.89
CA PRO A 124 8.48 9.00 -0.52
C PRO A 124 10.01 8.97 -0.56
N ASP A 125 10.57 8.13 0.32
CA ASP A 125 12.00 7.89 0.27
C ASP A 125 12.36 6.97 -0.89
N PHE A 126 11.43 6.12 -1.30
CA PHE A 126 11.66 5.15 -2.35
C PHE A 126 10.33 4.76 -2.98
N ILE A 127 10.36 4.49 -4.29
CA ILE A 127 9.18 4.02 -5.02
C ILE A 127 9.58 2.73 -5.72
N GLU A 128 8.87 1.66 -5.42
CA GLU A 128 9.12 0.34 -6.00
C GLU A 128 8.10 0.07 -7.08
N GLU A 129 8.56 -0.25 -8.28
CA GLU A 129 7.69 -0.63 -9.38
C GLU A 129 7.32 -2.10 -9.23
N ILE A 130 6.04 -2.39 -9.34
CA ILE A 130 5.50 -3.73 -9.18
C ILE A 130 4.95 -4.20 -10.52
N ASP A 131 5.30 -5.41 -10.93
CA ASP A 131 4.70 -6.04 -12.10
C ASP A 131 3.44 -6.75 -11.62
N VAL A 132 2.28 -6.31 -12.12
CA VAL A 132 0.99 -6.84 -11.66
C VAL A 132 0.92 -8.36 -11.86
N ASN A 133 1.46 -8.86 -12.98
CA ASN A 133 1.37 -10.29 -13.27
C ASN A 133 2.11 -11.16 -12.25
N ASP A 134 3.08 -10.61 -11.55
CA ASP A 134 3.84 -11.37 -10.55
C ASP A 134 3.02 -11.68 -9.30
N TYR A 135 1.89 -11.01 -9.11
CA TYR A 135 1.11 -11.12 -7.89
C TYR A 135 -0.31 -11.61 -8.11
N LEU A 136 -0.59 -12.17 -9.27
CA LEU A 136 -1.96 -12.63 -9.58
C LEU A 136 -2.42 -13.77 -8.68
N ASP A 137 -1.47 -14.53 -8.12
CA ASP A 137 -1.82 -15.60 -7.18
C ASP A 137 -2.46 -15.08 -5.90
N TYR A 138 -2.28 -13.80 -5.61
CA TYR A 138 -2.90 -13.17 -4.43
C TYR A 138 -4.28 -12.62 -4.73
N CYS A 139 -4.79 -12.82 -5.93
CA CYS A 139 -6.05 -12.23 -6.37
C CYS A 139 -7.13 -13.29 -6.51
N ILE A 140 -8.31 -12.97 -6.03
CA ILE A 140 -9.51 -13.79 -6.23
C ILE A 140 -10.43 -12.95 -7.11
N ILE A 141 -10.77 -13.47 -8.27
CA ILE A 141 -11.61 -12.74 -9.22
C ILE A 141 -13.01 -13.31 -9.17
N GLU A 142 -13.96 -12.51 -8.71
CA GLU A 142 -15.36 -12.93 -8.63
C GLU A 142 -16.11 -12.40 -9.84
N LYS A 143 -16.80 -13.29 -10.48
CA LYS A 143 -17.56 -12.93 -11.69
C LYS A 143 -19.01 -12.66 -11.38
#